data_b6f32c3a7949f2c0e26b5f0f31876f21
#
_entry.id   b6f32c3a7949f2c0e26b5f0f31876f21
#
_cell.length_a   1.000
_cell.length_b   1.000
_cell.length_c   1.000
_cell.angle_alpha   90.00
_cell.angle_beta   90.00
_cell.angle_gamma   90.00
#
_symmetry.space_group_name_H-M   'P 1'
#
loop_
_entity.id
_entity.type
_entity.pdbx_description
1 polymer ?
#
loop_
_entity_poly.entity_id
_entity_poly.type
_entity_poly.pdbx_seq_one_letter_code
_entity_poly.pdbx_strand_id
1 'polypeptide(L)'
;LQEISRIKGWKDLVIKPAISASAFKTYKILKTDIENNEELFINLVQERDMLVQPFIETISELGEASLMVFDGKFTHAILKRAKPGDFRVQDDFGGTVHDYVPTQKEINFAEKVFEACEQKPTYGRVDIVWDNSKNFFLSELEIIEPELWIRNYPKSAERMAQAVKKIL
;
A
#
# COMPACT_ATOMS: atom_id res chain seq x y z
N LEU A 1 -7.90 0.37 -20.72
CA LEU A 1 -8.66 0.39 -19.46
C LEU A 1 -10.03 -0.25 -19.62
N GLN A 2 -10.77 0.09 -20.66
CA GLN A 2 -12.11 -0.46 -20.95
C GLN A 2 -12.11 -2.00 -21.01
N GLU A 3 -11.16 -2.58 -21.73
CA GLU A 3 -11.03 -4.02 -21.86
C GLU A 3 -10.70 -4.68 -20.52
N ILE A 4 -9.78 -4.12 -19.73
CA ILE A 4 -9.42 -4.60 -18.40
C ILE A 4 -10.64 -4.57 -17.48
N SER A 5 -11.35 -3.43 -17.42
CA SER A 5 -12.58 -3.28 -16.63
C SER A 5 -13.62 -4.33 -17.00
N ARG A 6 -13.85 -4.55 -18.31
CA ARG A 6 -14.82 -5.53 -18.80
C ARG A 6 -14.44 -6.97 -18.45
N ILE A 7 -13.18 -7.37 -18.69
CA ILE A 7 -12.70 -8.74 -18.44
C ILE A 7 -12.70 -9.06 -16.95
N LYS A 8 -12.26 -8.11 -16.11
CA LYS A 8 -12.15 -8.29 -14.66
C LYS A 8 -13.46 -8.02 -13.90
N GLY A 9 -14.46 -7.41 -14.55
CA GLY A 9 -15.70 -6.98 -13.90
C GLY A 9 -15.51 -5.85 -12.89
N TRP A 10 -14.38 -5.11 -13.00
CA TRP A 10 -14.08 -4.00 -12.10
C TRP A 10 -14.88 -2.75 -12.50
N LYS A 11 -15.37 -2.03 -11.48
CA LYS A 11 -16.09 -0.77 -11.67
C LYS A 11 -15.11 0.39 -11.72
N ASP A 12 -14.84 0.99 -10.57
CA ASP A 12 -13.85 2.05 -10.45
C ASP A 12 -12.45 1.44 -10.39
N LEU A 13 -11.50 2.12 -11.00
CA LEU A 13 -10.13 1.66 -11.11
C LEU A 13 -9.17 2.62 -10.40
N VAL A 14 -8.02 2.09 -9.99
CA VAL A 14 -6.85 2.90 -9.69
C VAL A 14 -5.77 2.52 -10.70
N ILE A 15 -5.14 3.51 -11.31
CA ILE A 15 -3.92 3.37 -12.10
C ILE A 15 -2.78 4.08 -11.37
N LYS A 16 -1.64 3.39 -11.23
CA LYS A 16 -0.46 3.95 -10.56
C LYS A 16 0.81 3.35 -11.14
N PRO A 17 1.97 4.04 -11.08
CA PRO A 17 3.24 3.43 -11.46
C PRO A 17 3.53 2.17 -10.64
N ALA A 18 4.16 1.17 -11.26
CA ALA A 18 4.56 -0.05 -10.57
C ALA A 18 5.62 0.23 -9.48
N ILE A 19 6.48 1.23 -9.72
CA ILE A 19 7.44 1.75 -8.75
C ILE A 19 7.19 3.26 -8.62
N SER A 20 6.85 3.71 -7.40
CA SER A 20 6.47 5.10 -7.15
C SER A 20 6.67 5.47 -5.68
N ALA A 21 6.49 6.73 -5.35
CA ALA A 21 6.44 7.26 -3.99
C ALA A 21 5.40 8.38 -3.90
N SER A 22 4.85 8.63 -2.70
CA SER A 22 3.94 9.75 -2.38
C SER A 22 2.76 9.88 -3.35
N ALA A 23 2.14 8.76 -3.75
CA ALA A 23 1.02 8.71 -4.69
C ALA A 23 1.29 9.44 -6.04
N PHE A 24 2.55 9.56 -6.44
CA PHE A 24 2.93 10.17 -7.71
C PHE A 24 2.25 9.48 -8.88
N LYS A 25 1.59 10.24 -9.76
CA LYS A 25 0.83 9.75 -10.93
C LYS A 25 -0.15 8.61 -10.58
N THR A 26 -0.76 8.67 -9.38
CA THR A 26 -1.84 7.76 -8.97
C THR A 26 -3.18 8.41 -9.25
N TYR A 27 -4.03 7.73 -10.03
CA TYR A 27 -5.33 8.23 -10.46
C TYR A 27 -6.44 7.26 -10.09
N LYS A 28 -7.50 7.77 -9.50
CA LYS A 28 -8.78 7.06 -9.40
C LYS A 28 -9.59 7.38 -10.66
N ILE A 29 -10.03 6.36 -11.37
CA ILE A 29 -10.83 6.46 -12.59
C ILE A 29 -12.21 5.87 -12.29
N LEU A 30 -13.24 6.70 -12.33
CA LEU A 30 -14.62 6.25 -12.18
C LEU A 30 -15.04 5.42 -13.40
N LYS A 31 -15.95 4.47 -13.21
CA LYS A 31 -16.49 3.66 -14.29
C LYS A 31 -17.02 4.49 -15.45
N THR A 32 -17.66 5.63 -15.15
CA THR A 32 -18.21 6.57 -16.14
C THR A 32 -17.15 7.29 -16.97
N ASP A 33 -15.92 7.35 -16.46
CA ASP A 33 -14.83 8.15 -17.04
C ASP A 33 -13.72 7.29 -17.65
N ILE A 34 -13.88 5.96 -17.66
CA ILE A 34 -12.86 5.03 -18.18
C ILE A 34 -12.50 5.37 -19.64
N GLU A 35 -13.52 5.63 -20.48
CA GLU A 35 -13.32 5.95 -21.90
C GLU A 35 -12.53 7.25 -22.09
N ASN A 36 -12.85 8.27 -21.30
CA ASN A 36 -12.18 9.58 -21.37
C ASN A 36 -10.73 9.53 -20.87
N ASN A 37 -10.35 8.50 -20.13
CA ASN A 37 -9.01 8.32 -19.56
C ASN A 37 -8.15 7.29 -20.32
N GLU A 38 -8.63 6.77 -21.45
CA GLU A 38 -7.89 5.77 -22.22
C GLU A 38 -6.59 6.37 -22.80
N GLU A 39 -6.65 7.60 -23.34
CA GLU A 39 -5.47 8.31 -23.86
C GLU A 39 -4.45 8.60 -22.75
N LEU A 40 -4.92 9.04 -21.57
CA LEU A 40 -4.04 9.22 -20.40
C LEU A 40 -3.30 7.91 -20.06
N PHE A 41 -4.04 6.80 -20.03
CA PHE A 41 -3.45 5.49 -19.72
C PHE A 41 -2.42 5.05 -20.76
N ILE A 42 -2.72 5.23 -22.05
CA ILE A 42 -1.78 4.91 -23.15
C ILE A 42 -0.49 5.71 -22.97
N ASN A 43 -0.58 7.00 -22.70
CA ASN A 43 0.60 7.85 -22.49
C ASN A 43 1.42 7.42 -21.27
N LEU A 44 0.76 7.05 -20.17
CA LEU A 44 1.45 6.60 -18.96
C LEU A 44 2.22 5.28 -19.17
N VAL A 45 1.64 4.31 -19.87
CA VAL A 45 2.30 3.01 -20.11
C VAL A 45 3.45 3.11 -21.13
N GLN A 46 3.49 4.16 -21.96
CA GLN A 46 4.64 4.44 -22.82
C GLN A 46 5.84 4.98 -22.02
N GLU A 47 5.58 5.65 -20.90
CA GLU A 47 6.64 6.24 -20.08
C GLU A 47 7.22 5.23 -19.07
N ARG A 48 6.36 4.33 -18.52
CA ARG A 48 6.73 3.44 -17.41
C ARG A 48 5.74 2.31 -17.23
N ASP A 49 6.16 1.29 -16.46
CA ASP A 49 5.26 0.21 -16.04
C ASP A 49 4.19 0.75 -15.10
N MET A 50 2.93 0.42 -15.40
CA MET A 50 1.77 0.83 -14.63
C MET A 50 1.03 -0.38 -14.06
N LEU A 51 0.54 -0.23 -12.84
CA LEU A 51 -0.43 -1.14 -12.22
C LEU A 51 -1.85 -0.62 -12.46
N VAL A 52 -2.75 -1.52 -12.82
CA VAL A 52 -4.20 -1.28 -12.85
C VAL A 52 -4.84 -2.20 -11.83
N GLN A 53 -5.61 -1.65 -10.91
CA GLN A 53 -6.28 -2.38 -9.84
C GLN A 53 -7.70 -1.86 -9.63
N PRO A 54 -8.62 -2.66 -9.03
CA PRO A 54 -9.91 -2.15 -8.62
C PRO A 54 -9.75 -1.09 -7.53
N PHE A 55 -10.60 -0.08 -7.55
CA PHE A 55 -10.67 0.86 -6.42
C PHE A 55 -11.38 0.16 -5.24
N ILE A 56 -10.74 0.16 -4.10
CA ILE A 56 -11.27 -0.39 -2.85
C ILE A 56 -11.98 0.73 -2.10
N GLU A 57 -13.31 0.79 -2.18
CA GLU A 57 -14.13 1.88 -1.63
C GLU A 57 -13.96 2.04 -0.11
N THR A 58 -13.79 0.93 0.58
CA THR A 58 -13.62 0.89 2.05
C THR A 58 -12.38 1.60 2.56
N ILE A 59 -11.41 1.97 1.70
CA ILE A 59 -10.23 2.73 2.12
C ILE A 59 -10.62 4.07 2.77
N SER A 60 -11.69 4.69 2.29
CA SER A 60 -12.20 5.96 2.83
C SER A 60 -12.79 5.80 4.24
N GLU A 61 -13.28 4.60 4.60
CA GLU A 61 -13.91 4.31 5.88
C GLU A 61 -12.97 3.59 6.83
N LEU A 62 -12.31 2.54 6.37
CA LEU A 62 -11.45 1.67 7.17
C LEU A 62 -10.01 2.17 7.23
N GLY A 63 -9.58 2.91 6.21
CA GLY A 63 -8.19 3.34 6.08
C GLY A 63 -7.29 2.26 5.48
N GLU A 64 -5.99 2.42 5.67
CA GLU A 64 -4.92 1.51 5.24
C GLU A 64 -4.02 1.22 6.44
N ALA A 65 -3.79 -0.05 6.76
CA ALA A 65 -2.86 -0.42 7.80
C ALA A 65 -1.47 -0.66 7.21
N SER A 66 -0.48 -0.08 7.89
CA SER A 66 0.94 -0.27 7.58
C SER A 66 1.56 -1.17 8.64
N LEU A 67 2.11 -2.30 8.22
CA LEU A 67 2.77 -3.28 9.08
C LEU A 67 4.28 -3.24 8.83
N MET A 68 5.07 -2.90 9.85
CA MET A 68 6.52 -2.85 9.77
C MET A 68 7.12 -4.22 10.03
N VAL A 69 8.01 -4.65 9.15
CA VAL A 69 8.67 -5.95 9.17
C VAL A 69 10.18 -5.74 9.13
N PHE A 70 10.90 -6.28 10.13
CA PHE A 70 12.35 -6.23 10.23
C PHE A 70 12.91 -7.66 10.29
N ASP A 71 13.86 -7.96 9.42
CA ASP A 71 14.44 -9.30 9.27
C ASP A 71 13.36 -10.41 9.07
N GLY A 72 12.29 -10.07 8.33
CA GLY A 72 11.18 -10.98 8.06
C GLY A 72 10.23 -11.18 9.23
N LYS A 73 10.31 -10.36 10.30
CA LYS A 73 9.45 -10.45 11.47
C LYS A 73 8.68 -9.16 11.71
N PHE A 74 7.39 -9.29 11.89
CA PHE A 74 6.51 -8.18 12.29
C PHE A 74 7.00 -7.52 13.58
N THR A 75 6.90 -6.20 13.64
CA THR A 75 7.29 -5.42 14.83
C THR A 75 6.16 -4.57 15.38
N HIS A 76 5.56 -3.73 14.58
CA HIS A 76 4.48 -2.83 14.94
C HIS A 76 3.67 -2.42 13.72
N ALA A 77 2.52 -1.81 13.94
CA ALA A 77 1.66 -1.33 12.87
C ALA A 77 1.00 0.00 13.24
N ILE A 78 0.60 0.74 12.21
CA ILE A 78 -0.23 1.94 12.33
C ILE A 78 -1.40 1.84 11.34
N LEU A 79 -2.44 2.63 11.57
CA LEU A 79 -3.56 2.80 10.65
C LEU A 79 -3.55 4.22 10.12
N LYS A 80 -3.47 4.35 8.81
CA LYS A 80 -3.59 5.62 8.08
C LYS A 80 -5.06 5.81 7.68
N ARG A 81 -5.60 7.01 7.88
CA ARG A 81 -6.95 7.38 7.45
C ARG A 81 -6.90 8.62 6.57
N ALA A 82 -7.61 8.58 5.45
CA ALA A 82 -7.76 9.74 4.59
C ALA A 82 -8.58 10.84 5.29
N LYS A 83 -8.34 12.09 4.91
CA LYS A 83 -9.25 13.18 5.30
C LYS A 83 -10.62 12.97 4.62
N PRO A 84 -11.71 13.51 5.19
CA PRO A 84 -13.02 13.45 4.56
C PRO A 84 -13.01 13.96 3.12
N GLY A 85 -13.53 13.16 2.18
CA GLY A 85 -13.61 13.51 0.76
C GLY A 85 -12.36 13.15 -0.06
N ASP A 86 -11.34 12.55 0.54
CA ASP A 86 -10.16 12.02 -0.17
C ASP A 86 -10.07 10.49 0.05
N PHE A 87 -9.34 9.81 -0.82
CA PHE A 87 -9.00 8.39 -0.68
C PHE A 87 -7.50 8.19 -0.37
N ARG A 88 -6.69 9.25 -0.52
CA ARG A 88 -5.26 9.23 -0.22
C ARG A 88 -5.06 9.35 1.28
N VAL A 89 -4.38 8.38 1.85
CA VAL A 89 -4.21 8.25 3.31
C VAL A 89 -2.90 8.87 3.81
N GLN A 90 -2.04 9.35 2.90
CA GLN A 90 -0.74 9.93 3.24
C GLN A 90 -0.90 11.28 3.95
N ASP A 91 0.04 11.57 4.87
CA ASP A 91 0.06 12.82 5.67
C ASP A 91 0.09 14.06 4.78
N ASP A 92 0.82 14.03 3.66
CA ASP A 92 0.94 15.14 2.70
C ASP A 92 -0.42 15.57 2.12
N PHE A 93 -1.40 14.67 2.14
CA PHE A 93 -2.78 14.96 1.71
C PHE A 93 -3.74 15.21 2.88
N GLY A 94 -3.20 15.39 4.09
CA GLY A 94 -3.98 15.64 5.31
C GLY A 94 -4.58 14.35 5.91
N GLY A 95 -3.98 13.22 5.64
CA GLY A 95 -4.27 11.97 6.32
C GLY A 95 -3.90 12.02 7.81
N THR A 96 -4.43 11.09 8.58
CA THR A 96 -4.16 10.97 10.02
C THR A 96 -3.65 9.56 10.32
N VAL A 97 -2.78 9.47 11.34
CA VAL A 97 -2.16 8.22 11.78
C VAL A 97 -2.69 7.85 13.16
N HIS A 98 -3.05 6.59 13.31
CA HIS A 98 -3.62 6.03 14.54
C HIS A 98 -2.88 4.76 14.92
N ASP A 99 -2.92 4.42 16.21
CA ASP A 99 -2.45 3.12 16.70
C ASP A 99 -3.28 2.00 16.08
N TYR A 100 -2.63 0.91 15.71
CA TYR A 100 -3.27 -0.27 15.14
C TYR A 100 -2.72 -1.56 15.73
N VAL A 101 -3.62 -2.43 16.15
CA VAL A 101 -3.27 -3.79 16.60
C VAL A 101 -3.75 -4.79 15.55
N PRO A 102 -2.85 -5.29 14.69
CA PRO A 102 -3.22 -6.22 13.64
C PRO A 102 -3.60 -7.58 14.20
N THR A 103 -4.47 -8.28 13.47
CA THR A 103 -4.78 -9.68 13.75
C THR A 103 -3.60 -10.58 13.39
N GLN A 104 -3.55 -11.80 13.97
CA GLN A 104 -2.49 -12.76 13.62
C GLN A 104 -2.47 -13.13 12.13
N LYS A 105 -3.64 -13.09 11.45
CA LYS A 105 -3.73 -13.34 10.01
C LYS A 105 -3.02 -12.25 9.20
N GLU A 106 -3.20 -10.98 9.58
CA GLU A 106 -2.54 -9.84 8.95
C GLU A 106 -1.03 -9.86 9.19
N ILE A 107 -0.60 -10.19 10.40
CA ILE A 107 0.82 -10.37 10.73
C ILE A 107 1.45 -11.46 9.86
N ASN A 108 0.82 -12.64 9.82
CA ASN A 108 1.31 -13.76 9.02
C ASN A 108 1.34 -13.43 7.52
N PHE A 109 0.38 -12.63 7.04
CA PHE A 109 0.36 -12.16 5.66
C PHE A 109 1.54 -11.22 5.38
N ALA A 110 1.79 -10.24 6.24
CA ALA A 110 2.90 -9.31 6.07
C ALA A 110 4.26 -10.04 6.07
N GLU A 111 4.46 -11.02 6.97
CA GLU A 111 5.68 -11.84 6.99
C GLU A 111 5.82 -12.66 5.68
N LYS A 112 4.74 -13.22 5.15
CA LYS A 112 4.74 -13.96 3.88
C LYS A 112 5.03 -13.08 2.67
N VAL A 113 4.56 -11.83 2.65
CA VAL A 113 4.90 -10.86 1.60
C VAL A 113 6.42 -10.66 1.54
N PHE A 114 7.07 -10.54 2.70
CA PHE A 114 8.53 -10.45 2.79
C PHE A 114 9.25 -11.72 2.31
N GLU A 115 8.72 -12.89 2.68
CA GLU A 115 9.28 -14.18 2.24
C GLU A 115 9.15 -14.39 0.72
N ALA A 116 8.16 -13.77 0.09
CA ALA A 116 7.94 -13.86 -1.35
C ALA A 116 8.87 -12.97 -2.19
N CYS A 117 9.62 -12.06 -1.56
CA CYS A 117 10.63 -11.26 -2.26
C CYS A 117 11.78 -12.14 -2.73
N GLU A 118 12.22 -11.96 -3.98
CA GLU A 118 13.34 -12.69 -4.56
C GLU A 118 14.63 -12.52 -3.73
N GLN A 119 14.87 -11.28 -3.28
CA GLN A 119 15.91 -10.98 -2.28
C GLN A 119 15.21 -10.54 -1.01
N LYS A 120 15.46 -11.24 0.09
CA LYS A 120 14.83 -10.94 1.38
C LYS A 120 15.24 -9.55 1.87
N PRO A 121 14.30 -8.60 2.02
CA PRO A 121 14.63 -7.27 2.52
C PRO A 121 15.03 -7.33 3.99
N THR A 122 15.94 -6.44 4.41
CA THR A 122 16.32 -6.29 5.81
C THR A 122 15.20 -5.66 6.63
N TYR A 123 14.47 -4.72 6.02
CA TYR A 123 13.33 -4.03 6.59
C TYR A 123 12.36 -3.59 5.50
N GLY A 124 11.15 -3.25 5.88
CA GLY A 124 10.18 -2.64 5.00
C GLY A 124 8.81 -2.50 5.64
N ARG A 125 7.89 -2.02 4.84
CA ARG A 125 6.51 -1.76 5.22
C ARG A 125 5.55 -2.46 4.26
N VAL A 126 4.64 -3.22 4.81
CA VAL A 126 3.55 -3.89 4.08
C VAL A 126 2.26 -3.15 4.37
N ASP A 127 1.70 -2.51 3.36
CA ASP A 127 0.45 -1.77 3.46
C ASP A 127 -0.72 -2.65 2.99
N ILE A 128 -1.76 -2.75 3.81
CA ILE A 128 -2.96 -3.56 3.53
C ILE A 128 -4.22 -2.73 3.60
N VAL A 129 -5.17 -3.08 2.74
CA VAL A 129 -6.54 -2.53 2.70
C VAL A 129 -7.55 -3.65 2.77
N TRP A 130 -8.80 -3.36 3.15
CA TRP A 130 -9.86 -4.35 3.30
C TRP A 130 -10.98 -4.13 2.30
N ASP A 131 -11.66 -5.19 1.87
CA ASP A 131 -12.93 -5.13 1.15
C ASP A 131 -14.12 -5.05 2.13
N ASN A 132 -15.34 -4.95 1.57
CA ASN A 132 -16.60 -4.93 2.34
C ASN A 132 -16.84 -6.23 3.15
N SER A 133 -16.18 -7.33 2.79
CA SER A 133 -16.25 -8.61 3.50
C SER A 133 -15.14 -8.75 4.55
N LYS A 134 -14.35 -7.69 4.77
CA LYS A 134 -13.16 -7.67 5.66
C LYS A 134 -12.05 -8.65 5.23
N ASN A 135 -12.03 -9.06 3.96
CA ASN A 135 -10.83 -9.66 3.41
C ASN A 135 -9.80 -8.53 3.18
N PHE A 136 -8.54 -8.80 3.46
CA PHE A 136 -7.48 -7.82 3.26
C PHE A 136 -6.58 -8.20 2.07
N PHE A 137 -6.02 -7.17 1.45
CA PHE A 137 -5.19 -7.26 0.26
C PHE A 137 -3.94 -6.41 0.43
N LEU A 138 -2.86 -6.83 -0.22
CA LEU A 138 -1.67 -6.00 -0.35
C LEU A 138 -2.00 -4.76 -1.19
N SER A 139 -1.84 -3.59 -0.59
CA SER A 139 -1.92 -2.29 -1.29
C SER A 139 -0.56 -1.89 -1.84
N GLU A 140 0.47 -2.01 -0.99
CA GLU A 140 1.83 -1.57 -1.31
C GLU A 140 2.86 -2.34 -0.48
N LEU A 141 4.04 -2.58 -1.08
CA LEU A 141 5.23 -3.05 -0.39
C LEU A 141 6.33 -2.02 -0.57
N GLU A 142 6.75 -1.38 0.51
CA GLU A 142 7.83 -0.41 0.51
C GLU A 142 9.08 -0.99 1.18
N ILE A 143 10.16 -1.12 0.40
CA ILE A 143 11.45 -1.69 0.84
C ILE A 143 12.63 -0.75 0.58
N ILE A 144 12.37 0.43 -0.03
CA ILE A 144 13.36 1.47 -0.28
C ILE A 144 12.88 2.74 0.42
N GLU A 145 13.58 3.14 1.49
CA GLU A 145 13.32 4.31 2.35
C GLU A 145 11.86 4.51 2.83
N PRO A 146 11.12 3.44 3.25
CA PRO A 146 9.77 3.63 3.77
C PRO A 146 9.76 4.44 5.06
N GLU A 147 8.68 5.19 5.29
CA GLU A 147 8.40 5.68 6.63
C GLU A 147 8.05 4.49 7.54
N LEU A 148 8.91 4.23 8.52
CA LEU A 148 8.82 3.07 9.42
C LEU A 148 8.12 3.38 10.75
N TRP A 149 7.62 4.59 10.96
CA TRP A 149 6.86 5.01 12.15
C TRP A 149 7.55 4.67 13.49
N ILE A 150 8.88 4.65 13.50
CA ILE A 150 9.69 4.39 14.71
C ILE A 150 9.38 5.40 15.81
N ARG A 151 9.01 6.64 15.44
CA ARG A 151 8.61 7.67 16.41
C ARG A 151 7.36 7.27 17.23
N ASN A 152 6.47 6.47 16.66
CA ASN A 152 5.29 5.95 17.34
C ASN A 152 5.60 4.70 18.18
N TYR A 153 6.67 3.97 17.80
CA TYR A 153 7.10 2.74 18.43
C TYR A 153 8.62 2.70 18.65
N PRO A 154 9.17 3.53 19.59
CA PRO A 154 10.61 3.70 19.76
C PRO A 154 11.37 2.40 20.04
N LYS A 155 10.74 1.42 20.70
CA LYS A 155 11.34 0.11 20.97
C LYS A 155 11.67 -0.69 19.69
N SER A 156 11.04 -0.35 18.57
CA SER A 156 11.30 -1.00 17.28
C SER A 156 12.68 -0.63 16.70
N ALA A 157 13.26 0.48 17.14
CA ALA A 157 14.62 0.89 16.75
C ALA A 157 15.68 -0.18 17.06
N GLU A 158 15.56 -0.85 18.21
CA GLU A 158 16.47 -1.95 18.57
C GLU A 158 16.38 -3.12 17.59
N ARG A 159 15.14 -3.46 17.17
CA ARG A 159 14.92 -4.52 16.18
C ARG A 159 15.48 -4.15 14.82
N MET A 160 15.30 -2.90 14.41
CA MET A 160 15.90 -2.38 13.19
C MET A 160 17.42 -2.48 13.24
N ALA A 161 18.06 -2.02 14.35
CA ALA A 161 19.50 -2.10 14.53
C ALA A 161 20.01 -3.55 14.49
N GLN A 162 19.28 -4.49 15.11
CA GLN A 162 19.61 -5.92 15.08
C GLN A 162 19.52 -6.50 13.66
N ALA A 163 18.49 -6.10 12.89
CA ALA A 163 18.32 -6.54 11.50
C ALA A 163 19.48 -6.06 10.62
N VAL A 164 19.86 -4.77 10.74
CA VAL A 164 20.98 -4.19 10.00
C VAL A 164 22.32 -4.84 10.39
N LYS A 165 22.54 -5.09 11.69
CA LYS A 165 23.78 -5.74 12.17
C LYS A 165 24.03 -7.12 11.56
N LYS A 166 22.99 -7.83 11.14
CA LYS A 166 23.13 -9.17 10.54
C LYS A 166 23.69 -9.17 9.11
N ILE A 167 23.68 -8.03 8.45
CA ILE A 167 24.15 -7.88 7.07
C ILE A 167 25.48 -7.13 6.97
N LEU A 168 26.00 -6.65 8.11
CA LEU A 168 27.34 -6.06 8.24
C LEU A 168 28.36 -7.11 8.63
#